data_5317680b35fa386a3485b2cf4cb2e7b7
#
_entry.id   5317680b35fa386a3485b2cf4cb2e7b7
#
_cell.length_a   1.000
_cell.length_b   1.000
_cell.length_c   1.000
_cell.angle_alpha   90.00
_cell.angle_beta   90.00
_cell.angle_gamma   90.00
#
_symmetry.space_group_name_H-M   'P 1'
#
loop_
_entity.id
_entity.type
_entity.pdbx_description
1 polymer ?
#
loop_
_entity_poly.entity_id
_entity_poly.type
_entity_poly.pdbx_seq_one_letter_code
_entity_poly.pdbx_strand_id
1 'polypeptide(L)'
;MLKGTMTIEMTDVNTGKTEKVLEHNMVTNALTEIFRPLGLAKDPSTMLREFAPYYQKLLGGILLFDREIEENPNNLFPPAEANLIGCGVYGTQNNTKGTQRGGYNQTESEMNLTDRYMKFVYDFTTSQANGTIASVCLTHANGGYTSY
;
A
#
# COMPACT_ATOMS: atom_id res chain seq x y z
N MET A 1 -0.56 18.22 -7.16
CA MET A 1 -1.48 17.44 -6.29
C MET A 1 -1.26 15.97 -6.59
N LEU A 2 -1.07 15.14 -5.57
CA LEU A 2 -0.96 13.68 -5.73
C LEU A 2 -2.36 13.12 -6.03
N LYS A 3 -2.44 12.25 -7.03
CA LYS A 3 -3.67 11.51 -7.36
C LYS A 3 -3.31 10.02 -7.38
N GLY A 4 -4.18 9.20 -6.87
CA GLY A 4 -4.04 7.75 -6.93
C GLY A 4 -5.23 7.10 -7.62
N THR A 5 -4.94 6.03 -8.31
CA THR A 5 -5.95 5.14 -8.89
C THR A 5 -5.58 3.73 -8.49
N MET A 6 -6.55 2.98 -8.02
CA MET A 6 -6.39 1.60 -7.64
C MET A 6 -7.20 0.71 -8.58
N THR A 7 -6.61 -0.40 -8.97
CA THR A 7 -7.29 -1.46 -9.70
C THR A 7 -7.14 -2.76 -8.96
N ILE A 8 -8.23 -3.45 -8.71
CA ILE A 8 -8.24 -4.81 -8.17
C ILE A 8 -8.78 -5.73 -9.27
N GLU A 9 -8.01 -6.76 -9.59
CA GLU A 9 -8.42 -7.83 -10.50
C GLU A 9 -8.51 -9.14 -9.71
N MET A 10 -9.70 -9.74 -9.73
CA MET A 10 -9.97 -11.00 -9.05
C MET A 10 -10.36 -12.05 -10.09
N THR A 11 -9.66 -13.17 -10.10
CA THR A 11 -9.98 -14.28 -11.01
C THR A 11 -10.48 -15.47 -10.22
N ASP A 12 -11.68 -15.90 -10.52
CA ASP A 12 -12.25 -17.16 -9.99
C ASP A 12 -11.52 -18.34 -10.60
N VAL A 13 -10.86 -19.13 -9.75
CA VAL A 13 -10.00 -20.24 -10.17
C VAL A 13 -10.79 -21.40 -10.79
N ASN A 14 -12.08 -21.54 -10.48
CA ASN A 14 -12.92 -22.62 -10.99
C ASN A 14 -13.52 -22.29 -12.35
N THR A 15 -13.88 -21.03 -12.56
CA THR A 15 -14.55 -20.58 -13.77
C THR A 15 -13.65 -19.82 -14.73
N GLY A 16 -12.49 -19.34 -14.25
CA GLY A 16 -11.59 -18.45 -15.00
C GLY A 16 -12.16 -17.05 -15.24
N LYS A 17 -13.33 -16.74 -14.64
CA LYS A 17 -13.95 -15.42 -14.78
C LYS A 17 -13.14 -14.39 -13.99
N THR A 18 -12.81 -13.29 -14.64
CA THR A 18 -12.12 -12.15 -14.02
C THR A 18 -13.10 -11.02 -13.77
N GLU A 19 -13.07 -10.49 -12.56
CA GLU A 19 -13.74 -9.26 -12.17
C GLU A 19 -12.70 -8.18 -11.92
N LYS A 20 -13.00 -6.95 -12.36
CA LYS A 20 -12.10 -5.80 -12.24
C LYS A 20 -12.82 -4.65 -11.59
N VAL A 21 -12.27 -4.14 -10.51
CA VAL A 21 -12.75 -2.95 -9.81
C VAL A 21 -11.71 -1.83 -9.96
N LEU A 22 -12.18 -0.66 -10.35
CA LEU A 22 -11.37 0.55 -10.50
C LEU A 22 -11.89 1.62 -9.55
N GLU A 23 -11.03 2.13 -8.68
CA GLU A 23 -11.36 3.17 -7.73
C GLU A 23 -10.32 4.29 -7.73
N HIS A 24 -10.78 5.47 -7.34
CA HIS A 24 -9.91 6.62 -7.08
C HIS A 24 -9.72 6.77 -5.58
N ASN A 25 -8.46 6.82 -5.14
CA ASN A 25 -8.19 6.94 -3.72
C ASN A 25 -8.17 8.40 -3.26
N MET A 26 -8.54 8.59 -2.01
CA MET A 26 -8.31 9.83 -1.28
C MET A 26 -6.89 9.85 -0.70
N VAL A 27 -6.28 11.02 -0.68
CA VAL A 27 -5.00 11.26 0.01
C VAL A 27 -5.31 11.85 1.38
N THR A 28 -4.96 11.13 2.45
CA THR A 28 -5.15 11.58 3.82
C THR A 28 -4.09 12.58 4.26
N ASN A 29 -4.36 13.31 5.32
CA ASN A 29 -3.42 14.22 5.97
C ASN A 29 -2.21 13.49 6.57
N ALA A 30 -2.27 12.17 6.76
CA ALA A 30 -1.14 11.35 7.17
C ALA A 30 0.08 11.55 6.27
N LEU A 31 -0.10 11.70 4.96
CA LEU A 31 1.00 11.96 4.03
C LEU A 31 1.69 13.29 4.35
N THR A 32 0.94 14.32 4.72
CA THR A 32 1.50 15.62 5.13
C THR A 32 2.29 15.51 6.42
N GLU A 33 1.78 14.74 7.38
CA GLU A 33 2.47 14.55 8.68
C GLU A 33 3.81 13.84 8.52
N ILE A 34 3.96 12.94 7.55
CA ILE A 34 5.24 12.29 7.25
C ILE A 34 6.32 13.30 6.86
N PHE A 35 5.95 14.38 6.16
CA PHE A 35 6.90 15.41 5.73
C PHE A 35 7.15 16.49 6.78
N ARG A 36 6.35 16.58 7.83
CA ARG A 36 6.50 17.58 8.89
C ARG A 36 7.88 17.57 9.56
N PRO A 37 8.48 16.40 9.89
CA PRO A 37 9.81 16.36 10.50
C PRO A 37 10.92 16.97 9.66
N LEU A 38 10.78 17.05 8.34
CA LEU A 38 11.77 17.66 7.44
C LEU A 38 12.02 19.13 7.76
N GLY A 39 10.97 19.86 8.14
CA GLY A 39 11.09 21.27 8.56
C GLY A 39 11.74 21.47 9.94
N LEU A 40 11.89 20.40 10.72
CA LEU A 40 12.45 20.43 12.07
C LEU A 40 13.89 19.93 12.14
N ALA A 41 14.42 19.36 11.06
CA ALA A 41 15.78 18.85 11.02
C ALA A 41 16.80 20.01 11.15
N LYS A 42 17.65 19.94 12.18
CA LYS A 42 18.65 20.99 12.45
C LYS A 42 19.81 20.98 11.47
N ASP A 43 20.09 19.86 10.88
CA ASP A 43 21.15 19.70 9.90
C ASP A 43 20.83 18.64 8.83
N PRO A 44 21.37 18.80 7.62
CA PRO A 44 21.12 17.86 6.53
C PRO A 44 21.63 16.45 6.77
N SER A 45 22.68 16.26 7.55
CA SER A 45 23.28 14.95 7.80
C SER A 45 22.40 14.10 8.71
N THR A 46 21.83 14.70 9.73
CA THR A 46 20.83 14.04 10.59
C THR A 46 19.59 13.68 9.78
N MET A 47 19.10 14.59 8.93
CA MET A 47 17.95 14.33 8.09
C MET A 47 18.19 13.12 7.16
N LEU A 48 19.33 13.08 6.47
CA LEU A 48 19.66 12.00 5.56
C LEU A 48 19.81 10.66 6.29
N ARG A 49 20.43 10.64 7.45
CA ARG A 49 20.69 9.42 8.20
C ARG A 49 19.42 8.85 8.85
N GLU A 50 18.63 9.71 9.49
CA GLU A 50 17.49 9.28 10.30
C GLU A 50 16.19 9.18 9.50
N PHE A 51 15.98 10.09 8.55
CA PHE A 51 14.71 10.18 7.84
C PHE A 51 14.73 9.61 6.42
N ALA A 52 15.88 9.63 5.73
CA ALA A 52 15.94 9.11 4.35
C ALA A 52 15.41 7.66 4.21
N PRO A 53 15.66 6.73 5.15
CA PRO A 53 15.08 5.39 5.08
C PRO A 53 13.56 5.37 5.05
N TYR A 54 12.90 6.33 5.71
CA TYR A 54 11.44 6.43 5.74
C TYR A 54 10.86 7.03 4.47
N TYR A 55 11.62 7.87 3.75
CA TYR A 55 11.18 8.45 2.48
C TYR A 55 11.46 7.55 1.29
N GLN A 56 12.39 6.63 1.42
CA GLN A 56 12.55 5.57 0.44
C GLN A 56 11.33 4.64 0.52
N LYS A 57 10.67 4.46 -0.61
CA LYS A 57 9.50 3.56 -0.70
C LYS A 57 8.30 4.02 0.14
N LEU A 58 8.08 5.32 0.23
CA LEU A 58 7.01 5.93 1.03
C LEU A 58 5.62 5.33 0.77
N LEU A 59 5.34 4.96 -0.47
CA LEU A 59 4.07 4.40 -0.91
C LEU A 59 4.21 2.94 -1.40
N GLY A 60 5.23 2.23 -0.94
CA GLY A 60 5.56 0.90 -1.45
C GLY A 60 4.86 -0.26 -0.75
N GLY A 61 3.87 -0.03 0.08
CA GLY A 61 3.07 -1.04 0.77
C GLY A 61 1.58 -0.91 0.49
N ILE A 62 0.87 -2.02 0.53
CA ILE A 62 -0.60 -2.09 0.40
C ILE A 62 -1.19 -2.91 1.54
N LEU A 63 -2.33 -2.46 2.05
CA LEU A 63 -3.11 -3.15 3.08
C LEU A 63 -4.52 -3.34 2.57
N LEU A 64 -5.05 -4.55 2.73
CA LEU A 64 -6.41 -4.95 2.33
C LEU A 64 -7.23 -5.25 3.57
N PHE A 65 -8.40 -4.63 3.69
CA PHE A 65 -9.29 -4.77 4.85
C PHE A 65 -10.65 -5.36 4.46
N ASP A 66 -11.24 -6.10 5.39
CA ASP A 66 -12.55 -6.75 5.23
C ASP A 66 -13.74 -5.80 5.44
N ARG A 67 -13.47 -4.57 5.85
CA ARG A 67 -14.48 -3.58 6.22
C ARG A 67 -14.25 -2.29 5.45
N GLU A 68 -15.35 -1.64 5.12
CA GLU A 68 -15.31 -0.27 4.59
C GLU A 68 -14.73 0.69 5.62
N ILE A 69 -13.75 1.47 5.19
CA ILE A 69 -13.11 2.53 5.98
C ILE A 69 -13.62 3.86 5.45
N GLU A 70 -14.19 4.68 6.35
CA GLU A 70 -14.68 6.01 5.99
C GLU A 70 -13.58 6.84 5.34
N GLU A 71 -13.88 7.39 4.18
CA GLU A 71 -13.00 8.34 3.49
C GLU A 71 -13.01 9.70 4.17
N ASN A 72 -12.15 9.85 5.17
CA ASN A 72 -11.95 11.09 5.90
C ASN A 72 -10.48 11.49 5.85
N PRO A 73 -10.13 12.68 5.33
CA PRO A 73 -8.75 13.11 5.21
C PRO A 73 -8.02 13.20 6.55
N ASN A 74 -8.73 13.27 7.65
CA ASN A 74 -8.15 13.32 9.00
C ASN A 74 -7.92 11.94 9.61
N ASN A 75 -8.37 10.87 8.98
CA ASN A 75 -8.07 9.51 9.43
C ASN A 75 -6.60 9.19 9.12
N LEU A 76 -5.79 9.17 10.18
CA LEU A 76 -4.36 8.89 10.08
C LEU A 76 -4.05 7.38 10.13
N PHE A 77 -4.95 6.61 10.72
CA PHE A 77 -4.81 5.16 10.93
C PHE A 77 -6.11 4.44 10.58
N PRO A 78 -6.03 3.18 10.11
CA PRO A 78 -7.21 2.34 9.99
C PRO A 78 -7.90 2.18 11.35
N PRO A 79 -9.25 2.09 11.38
CA PRO A 79 -9.97 1.84 12.62
C PRO A 79 -9.64 0.47 13.20
N ALA A 80 -9.67 0.35 14.53
CA ALA A 80 -9.31 -0.88 15.23
C ALA A 80 -10.20 -2.09 14.88
N GLU A 81 -11.41 -1.81 14.38
CA GLU A 81 -12.39 -2.83 14.00
C GLU A 81 -12.18 -3.39 12.59
N ALA A 82 -11.31 -2.78 11.78
CA ALA A 82 -10.99 -3.26 10.45
C ALA A 82 -9.96 -4.41 10.55
N ASN A 83 -10.34 -5.59 10.07
CA ASN A 83 -9.42 -6.73 10.06
C ASN A 83 -8.58 -6.70 8.79
N LEU A 84 -7.27 -6.84 8.95
CA LEU A 84 -6.35 -6.98 7.86
C LEU A 84 -6.45 -8.39 7.27
N ILE A 85 -6.89 -8.50 6.02
CA ILE A 85 -6.99 -9.77 5.28
C ILE A 85 -5.81 -10.00 4.36
N GLY A 86 -5.16 -8.94 3.90
CA GLY A 86 -4.00 -9.03 3.02
C GLY A 86 -3.08 -7.84 3.12
N CYS A 87 -1.81 -8.06 2.84
CA CYS A 87 -0.82 -7.00 2.72
C CYS A 87 0.23 -7.34 1.67
N GLY A 88 0.77 -6.32 1.02
CA GLY A 88 1.88 -6.44 0.09
C GLY A 88 2.95 -5.41 0.41
N VAL A 89 4.22 -5.76 0.18
CA VAL A 89 5.36 -4.92 0.55
C VAL A 89 6.34 -4.83 -0.60
N TYR A 90 6.77 -3.62 -0.92
CA TYR A 90 7.74 -3.36 -1.96
C TYR A 90 9.05 -4.15 -1.74
N GLY A 91 9.51 -4.79 -2.79
CA GLY A 91 10.79 -5.50 -2.81
C GLY A 91 10.77 -6.89 -2.17
N THR A 92 9.66 -7.35 -1.63
CA THR A 92 9.48 -8.74 -1.25
C THR A 92 8.82 -9.49 -2.39
N GLN A 93 9.64 -10.23 -3.11
CA GLN A 93 9.10 -11.23 -4.02
C GLN A 93 8.41 -12.31 -3.20
N ASN A 94 7.20 -12.63 -3.61
CA ASN A 94 6.42 -13.82 -3.23
C ASN A 94 6.92 -14.55 -1.97
N ASN A 95 6.81 -13.90 -0.83
CA ASN A 95 7.11 -14.59 0.40
C ASN A 95 5.84 -15.29 0.86
N THR A 96 5.64 -16.50 0.39
CA THR A 96 4.48 -17.35 0.60
C THR A 96 4.23 -17.76 2.07
N LYS A 97 4.90 -17.14 3.00
CA LYS A 97 4.72 -17.40 4.42
C LYS A 97 3.52 -16.67 4.97
N GLY A 98 2.38 -17.33 4.95
CA GLY A 98 1.15 -16.85 5.58
C GLY A 98 0.02 -16.61 4.59
N THR A 99 -1.17 -16.52 5.12
CA THR A 99 -2.43 -16.36 4.38
C THR A 99 -2.71 -14.90 4.00
N GLN A 100 -1.94 -13.95 4.50
CA GLN A 100 -2.19 -12.52 4.30
C GLN A 100 -1.18 -11.84 3.37
N ARG A 101 0.02 -12.39 3.23
CA ARG A 101 1.11 -11.67 2.55
C ARG A 101 1.18 -12.02 1.07
N GLY A 102 0.86 -11.04 0.21
CA GLY A 102 1.10 -11.07 -1.23
C GLY A 102 2.55 -10.69 -1.60
N GLY A 103 2.89 -10.89 -2.84
CA GLY A 103 4.18 -10.57 -3.42
C GLY A 103 4.17 -9.27 -4.23
N TYR A 104 5.27 -8.54 -4.21
CA TYR A 104 5.49 -7.42 -5.12
C TYR A 104 5.87 -7.94 -6.51
N ASN A 105 5.07 -7.59 -7.51
CA ASN A 105 5.33 -7.92 -8.90
C ASN A 105 6.26 -6.87 -9.53
N GLN A 106 7.54 -7.15 -9.51
CA GLN A 106 8.55 -6.23 -10.03
C GLN A 106 8.46 -6.05 -11.56
N THR A 107 8.00 -7.06 -12.27
CA THR A 107 7.94 -7.04 -13.74
C THR A 107 6.84 -6.11 -14.25
N GLU A 108 5.71 -6.06 -13.55
CA GLU A 108 4.57 -5.24 -13.93
C GLU A 108 4.52 -3.88 -13.21
N SER A 109 5.36 -3.72 -12.20
CA SER A 109 5.50 -2.44 -11.51
C SER A 109 6.40 -1.51 -12.29
N GLU A 110 6.10 -0.24 -12.29
CA GLU A 110 6.78 0.77 -13.12
C GLU A 110 6.98 2.07 -12.36
N MET A 111 8.12 2.71 -12.60
CA MET A 111 8.38 4.08 -12.20
C MET A 111 8.73 4.89 -13.44
N ASN A 112 7.92 5.88 -13.76
CA ASN A 112 8.14 6.79 -14.88
C ASN A 112 8.38 8.21 -14.37
N LEU A 113 9.63 8.63 -14.36
CA LEU A 113 10.04 9.95 -13.88
C LEU A 113 9.67 11.05 -14.86
N THR A 114 9.56 10.77 -16.15
CA THR A 114 9.19 11.73 -17.18
C THR A 114 7.72 12.12 -17.04
N ASP A 115 6.85 11.12 -16.94
CA ASP A 115 5.41 11.32 -16.80
C ASP A 115 4.98 11.46 -15.34
N ARG A 116 5.94 11.36 -14.41
CA ARG A 116 5.75 11.55 -12.97
C ARG A 116 4.68 10.63 -12.36
N TYR A 117 4.71 9.36 -12.73
CA TYR A 117 3.85 8.37 -12.11
C TYR A 117 4.63 7.15 -11.62
N MET A 118 4.03 6.45 -10.67
CA MET A 118 4.49 5.15 -10.17
C MET A 118 3.32 4.19 -10.19
N LYS A 119 3.58 2.98 -10.70
CA LYS A 119 2.65 1.85 -10.66
C LYS A 119 3.23 0.77 -9.77
N PHE A 120 2.49 0.38 -8.75
CA PHE A 120 2.82 -0.73 -7.87
C PHE A 120 1.84 -1.87 -8.14
N VAL A 121 2.35 -3.05 -8.42
CA VAL A 121 1.56 -4.27 -8.64
C VAL A 121 1.88 -5.28 -7.56
N TYR A 122 0.85 -5.87 -6.98
CA TYR A 122 0.95 -6.90 -5.96
C TYR A 122 0.10 -8.09 -6.36
N ASP A 123 0.68 -9.28 -6.27
CA ASP A 123 0.01 -10.53 -6.56
C ASP A 123 -0.31 -11.28 -5.28
N PHE A 124 -1.51 -11.82 -5.21
CA PHE A 124 -1.98 -12.67 -4.15
C PHE A 124 -2.36 -14.03 -4.75
N THR A 125 -1.84 -15.09 -4.17
CA THR A 125 -2.20 -16.45 -4.58
C THR A 125 -3.59 -16.83 -4.06
N THR A 126 -4.12 -17.95 -4.52
CA THR A 126 -5.42 -18.48 -4.12
C THR A 126 -5.55 -18.79 -2.62
N SER A 127 -4.43 -18.86 -1.92
CA SER A 127 -4.37 -19.08 -0.46
C SER A 127 -4.14 -17.80 0.35
N GLN A 128 -4.05 -16.66 -0.31
CA GLN A 128 -3.73 -15.37 0.32
C GLN A 128 -4.87 -14.37 0.15
N ALA A 129 -5.02 -13.47 1.12
CA ALA A 129 -6.01 -12.40 1.12
C ALA A 129 -7.44 -12.88 0.82
N ASN A 130 -7.78 -14.09 1.30
CA ASN A 130 -9.10 -14.67 1.10
C ASN A 130 -10.14 -13.94 1.97
N GLY A 131 -11.21 -13.50 1.33
CA GLY A 131 -12.30 -12.78 1.96
C GLY A 131 -12.85 -11.68 1.07
N THR A 132 -13.74 -10.87 1.62
CA THR A 132 -14.22 -9.67 0.96
C THR A 132 -13.22 -8.56 1.13
N ILE A 133 -12.74 -7.97 0.05
CA ILE A 133 -11.91 -6.76 0.09
C ILE A 133 -12.86 -5.56 0.04
N ALA A 134 -13.03 -4.89 1.16
CA ALA A 134 -13.92 -3.75 1.27
C ALA A 134 -13.17 -2.40 1.27
N SER A 135 -11.90 -2.39 1.72
CA SER A 135 -11.07 -1.20 1.65
C SER A 135 -9.61 -1.54 1.37
N VAL A 136 -8.92 -0.61 0.72
CA VAL A 136 -7.49 -0.72 0.40
C VAL A 136 -6.77 0.55 0.79
N CYS A 137 -5.65 0.40 1.49
CA CYS A 137 -4.79 1.52 1.88
C CYS A 137 -3.39 1.35 1.33
N LEU A 138 -2.85 2.42 0.75
CA LEU A 138 -1.41 2.52 0.49
C LEU A 138 -0.69 2.94 1.77
N THR A 139 0.43 2.30 2.02
CA THR A 139 1.25 2.56 3.21
C THR A 139 2.74 2.56 2.85
N HIS A 140 3.57 2.87 3.83
CA HIS A 140 5.02 2.72 3.72
C HIS A 140 5.38 1.25 3.42
N ALA A 141 6.48 1.03 2.69
CA ALA A 141 6.94 -0.30 2.32
C ALA A 141 7.06 -1.30 3.48
N ASN A 142 7.31 -0.83 4.69
CA ASN A 142 7.42 -1.67 5.87
C ASN A 142 6.09 -1.81 6.64
N GLY A 143 5.06 -1.08 6.28
CA GLY A 143 3.80 -1.03 7.01
C GLY A 143 3.06 -2.35 7.14
N GLY A 144 3.23 -3.27 6.18
CA GLY A 144 2.65 -4.60 6.24
C GLY A 144 3.45 -5.64 7.03
N TYR A 145 4.63 -5.27 7.58
CA TYR A 145 5.52 -6.23 8.26
C TYR A 145 5.41 -6.24 9.78
N THR A 146 5.11 -5.13 10.38
CA THR A 146 5.39 -4.93 11.81
C THR A 146 4.21 -4.41 12.61
N SER A 147 3.13 -4.08 11.99
CA SER A 147 2.10 -3.26 12.66
C SER A 147 0.76 -3.94 12.86
N TYR A 148 0.64 -5.20 12.43
CA TYR A 148 -0.65 -5.89 12.48
C TYR A 148 -0.49 -7.39 12.74
#